data_2ff16305a97dbbe2d565865fa42db507
#
_entry.id   2ff16305a97dbbe2d565865fa42db507
#
_cell.length_a   1.000
_cell.length_b   1.000
_cell.length_c   1.000
_cell.angle_alpha   90.00
_cell.angle_beta   90.00
_cell.angle_gamma   90.00
#
_symmetry.space_group_name_H-M   'P 1'
#
loop_
_entity.id
_entity.type
_entity.pdbx_description
1 polymer ?
#
loop_
_entity_poly.entity_id
_entity_poly.type
_entity_poly.pdbx_seq_one_letter_code
_entity_poly.pdbx_strand_id
1 'polypeptide(L)'
;MVSGISPVSLQANARIISSNFSVYNNDFLRILGSAPKLELLLENDAFPFAHEASVYLPSSDSLFMSSNVFTDPVTNQSTIKVSRVNVSAHPVTAEIINTTIPMPNGGVNHGDGILWAGQGTLNETGGLFQMSGTAPYQSELLIGNYYGRQFNSLNDVVVASDGSFWFTDPIYGWKQGFRPQPKLPNQVYRYDPATKDVRVVADGFGRPNGISFAPDEKTLYITDTAETVGDGSVDMLQPATIYAFDVATIHGQPFLTNRRVFAMPGDGIPDGIKVDQEGNVYAGCKDGVNVWSAGGVLLGKILVQDGTANFAFGRNGRMFIMNENKLFAAQLNQSVHGTLF
;
A
#
# COMPACT_ATOMS: atom_id res chain seq x y z
N MET A 1 0.22 -10.93 -46.70
CA MET A 1 -1.04 -11.17 -45.93
C MET A 1 -0.63 -11.83 -44.64
N VAL A 2 -0.48 -11.06 -43.60
CA VAL A 2 -0.24 -11.58 -42.21
C VAL A 2 -1.62 -11.88 -41.65
N SER A 3 -1.95 -13.15 -41.56
CA SER A 3 -3.19 -13.62 -40.91
C SER A 3 -3.24 -13.13 -39.51
N GLY A 4 -4.28 -12.34 -39.19
CA GLY A 4 -4.53 -11.87 -37.83
C GLY A 4 -4.63 -13.03 -36.85
N ILE A 5 -3.71 -13.07 -35.91
CA ILE A 5 -3.87 -13.87 -34.69
C ILE A 5 -4.98 -13.17 -33.91
N SER A 6 -6.16 -13.78 -33.91
CA SER A 6 -7.21 -13.42 -32.91
C SER A 6 -6.56 -13.39 -31.55
N PRO A 7 -6.80 -12.39 -30.71
CA PRO A 7 -6.37 -12.47 -29.32
C PRO A 7 -7.09 -13.67 -28.71
N VAL A 8 -6.40 -14.79 -28.60
CA VAL A 8 -6.85 -15.91 -27.78
C VAL A 8 -6.98 -15.36 -26.38
N SER A 9 -8.20 -15.28 -25.87
CA SER A 9 -8.43 -14.91 -24.50
C SER A 9 -7.85 -16.03 -23.63
N LEU A 10 -6.57 -15.92 -23.28
CA LEU A 10 -5.84 -16.85 -22.43
C LEU A 10 -6.20 -16.72 -20.94
N GLN A 11 -7.28 -16.03 -20.62
CA GLN A 11 -7.92 -16.12 -19.31
C GLN A 11 -9.01 -17.21 -19.27
N ALA A 12 -8.73 -18.33 -19.90
CA ALA A 12 -9.70 -19.41 -20.14
C ALA A 12 -10.24 -20.11 -18.89
N ASN A 13 -9.83 -19.73 -17.68
CA ASN A 13 -10.24 -20.41 -16.43
C ASN A 13 -10.86 -19.49 -15.36
N ALA A 14 -11.07 -18.19 -15.62
CA ALA A 14 -11.72 -17.33 -14.66
C ALA A 14 -13.22 -17.64 -14.59
N ARG A 15 -13.71 -18.01 -13.42
CA ARG A 15 -15.15 -18.10 -13.13
C ARG A 15 -15.61 -16.80 -12.50
N ILE A 16 -16.46 -16.05 -13.19
CA ILE A 16 -17.13 -14.87 -12.63
C ILE A 16 -18.26 -15.35 -11.73
N ILE A 17 -18.20 -15.01 -10.43
CA ILE A 17 -19.28 -15.31 -9.47
C ILE A 17 -20.29 -14.16 -9.44
N SER A 18 -19.77 -12.91 -9.58
CA SER A 18 -20.59 -11.70 -9.73
C SER A 18 -19.76 -10.66 -10.50
N SER A 19 -20.37 -9.52 -10.81
CA SER A 19 -19.64 -8.42 -11.48
C SER A 19 -18.37 -7.95 -10.75
N ASN A 20 -18.24 -8.28 -9.44
CA ASN A 20 -17.16 -7.78 -8.60
C ASN A 20 -16.15 -8.84 -8.14
N PHE A 21 -16.36 -10.13 -8.48
CA PHE A 21 -15.46 -11.19 -8.02
C PHE A 21 -15.14 -12.18 -9.14
N SER A 22 -13.85 -12.33 -9.46
CA SER A 22 -13.35 -13.30 -10.42
C SER A 22 -12.53 -14.37 -9.71
N VAL A 23 -12.88 -15.63 -9.91
CA VAL A 23 -12.24 -16.81 -9.30
C VAL A 23 -11.37 -17.49 -10.34
N TYR A 24 -10.08 -17.60 -10.06
CA TYR A 24 -9.09 -18.31 -10.87
C TYR A 24 -8.74 -19.68 -10.27
N ASN A 25 -8.80 -19.77 -8.92
CA ASN A 25 -8.58 -21.00 -8.17
C ASN A 25 -9.68 -21.17 -7.10
N ASN A 26 -10.11 -22.41 -6.88
CA ASN A 26 -11.17 -22.73 -5.91
C ASN A 26 -10.83 -22.32 -4.46
N ASP A 27 -9.56 -22.19 -4.12
CA ASP A 27 -9.14 -21.69 -2.80
C ASP A 27 -9.63 -20.26 -2.54
N PHE A 28 -9.84 -19.46 -3.59
CA PHE A 28 -10.44 -18.14 -3.44
C PHE A 28 -11.87 -18.17 -2.90
N LEU A 29 -12.61 -19.24 -3.13
CA LEU A 29 -13.98 -19.40 -2.59
C LEU A 29 -13.99 -19.44 -1.05
N ARG A 30 -12.91 -19.94 -0.43
CA ARG A 30 -12.78 -19.93 1.03
C ARG A 30 -12.56 -18.51 1.56
N ILE A 31 -11.79 -17.71 0.82
CA ILE A 31 -11.57 -16.28 1.11
C ILE A 31 -12.86 -15.49 0.96
N LEU A 32 -13.59 -15.73 -0.12
CA LEU A 32 -14.87 -15.04 -0.38
C LEU A 32 -15.95 -15.39 0.63
N GLY A 33 -16.03 -16.65 1.07
CA GLY A 33 -17.11 -17.16 1.91
C GLY A 33 -18.41 -17.35 1.12
N SER A 34 -19.53 -17.52 1.83
CA SER A 34 -20.82 -17.87 1.22
C SER A 34 -21.60 -16.68 0.64
N ALA A 35 -21.30 -15.46 1.06
CA ALA A 35 -22.04 -14.26 0.67
C ALA A 35 -21.12 -13.06 0.48
N PRO A 36 -20.18 -13.12 -0.48
CA PRO A 36 -19.28 -12.00 -0.73
C PRO A 36 -20.07 -10.81 -1.28
N LYS A 37 -19.71 -9.61 -0.80
CA LYS A 37 -20.36 -8.36 -1.21
C LYS A 37 -19.31 -7.28 -1.38
N LEU A 38 -19.47 -6.43 -2.38
CA LEU A 38 -18.76 -5.16 -2.51
C LEU A 38 -19.78 -4.03 -2.45
N GLU A 39 -19.57 -3.06 -1.59
CA GLU A 39 -20.46 -1.90 -1.43
C GLU A 39 -19.68 -0.61 -1.41
N LEU A 40 -20.23 0.44 -2.02
CA LEU A 40 -19.73 1.80 -1.91
C LEU A 40 -20.11 2.36 -0.54
N LEU A 41 -19.10 2.75 0.25
CA LEU A 41 -19.31 3.36 1.57
C LEU A 41 -19.36 4.88 1.50
N LEU A 42 -18.48 5.47 0.69
CA LEU A 42 -18.34 6.92 0.61
C LEU A 42 -17.82 7.33 -0.77
N GLU A 43 -18.31 8.46 -1.27
CA GLU A 43 -17.85 9.10 -2.50
C GLU A 43 -17.63 10.60 -2.24
N ASN A 44 -16.55 11.16 -2.77
CA ASN A 44 -16.21 12.56 -2.65
C ASN A 44 -15.56 13.06 -3.95
N ASP A 45 -16.27 13.89 -4.68
CA ASP A 45 -15.78 14.44 -5.95
C ASP A 45 -14.89 15.68 -5.78
N ALA A 46 -14.76 16.22 -4.56
CA ALA A 46 -14.00 17.44 -4.33
C ALA A 46 -12.48 17.23 -4.44
N PHE A 47 -12.00 16.06 -4.07
CA PHE A 47 -10.60 15.66 -4.20
C PHE A 47 -10.46 14.11 -4.03
N PRO A 48 -9.37 13.51 -4.53
CA PRO A 48 -9.14 12.05 -4.48
C PRO A 48 -8.74 11.62 -3.06
N PHE A 49 -9.70 11.54 -2.14
CA PHE A 49 -9.50 11.41 -0.69
C PHE A 49 -9.02 10.03 -0.22
N ALA A 50 -9.16 8.99 -1.04
CA ALA A 50 -8.94 7.60 -0.69
C ALA A 50 -7.92 6.96 -1.65
N HIS A 51 -6.63 7.15 -1.39
CA HIS A 51 -5.54 6.66 -2.24
C HIS A 51 -4.59 5.74 -1.49
N GLU A 52 -3.95 6.21 -0.41
CA GLU A 52 -2.87 5.50 0.27
C GLU A 52 -3.05 5.39 1.80
N ALA A 53 -2.09 4.81 2.49
CA ALA A 53 -2.02 4.41 3.88
C ALA A 53 -2.95 3.24 4.21
N SER A 54 -4.27 3.43 4.20
CA SER A 54 -5.25 2.39 4.54
C SER A 54 -5.04 1.77 5.92
N VAL A 55 -4.95 2.60 6.96
CA VAL A 55 -4.73 2.13 8.33
C VAL A 55 -6.05 2.03 9.08
N TYR A 56 -6.46 0.81 9.38
CA TYR A 56 -7.62 0.57 10.23
C TYR A 56 -7.21 0.47 11.69
N LEU A 57 -7.78 1.32 12.56
CA LEU A 57 -7.60 1.26 14.00
C LEU A 57 -8.80 0.58 14.65
N PRO A 58 -8.63 -0.68 15.14
CA PRO A 58 -9.72 -1.42 15.76
C PRO A 58 -10.28 -0.76 17.01
N SER A 59 -9.46 -0.07 17.80
CA SER A 59 -9.88 0.58 19.06
C SER A 59 -10.96 1.63 18.88
N SER A 60 -10.97 2.32 17.73
CA SER A 60 -11.94 3.39 17.42
C SER A 60 -12.85 3.06 16.22
N ASP A 61 -12.73 1.85 15.67
CA ASP A 61 -13.40 1.43 14.43
C ASP A 61 -13.28 2.49 13.32
N SER A 62 -12.05 2.99 13.16
CA SER A 62 -11.74 4.09 12.24
C SER A 62 -10.69 3.70 11.23
N LEU A 63 -10.91 4.13 9.99
CA LEU A 63 -9.97 4.01 8.88
C LEU A 63 -9.31 5.35 8.64
N PHE A 64 -7.97 5.37 8.60
CA PHE A 64 -7.18 6.53 8.21
C PHE A 64 -6.57 6.29 6.84
N MET A 65 -6.59 7.32 6.00
CA MET A 65 -6.08 7.24 4.65
C MET A 65 -5.55 8.60 4.19
N SER A 66 -4.59 8.58 3.29
CA SER A 66 -4.10 9.76 2.58
C SER A 66 -4.75 9.87 1.21
N SER A 67 -4.96 11.11 0.76
CA SER A 67 -5.41 11.40 -0.60
C SER A 67 -4.30 11.15 -1.62
N ASN A 68 -4.66 11.01 -2.89
CA ASN A 68 -3.70 11.26 -3.96
C ASN A 68 -3.24 12.72 -3.93
N VAL A 69 -2.12 13.02 -4.59
CA VAL A 69 -1.64 14.39 -4.78
C VAL A 69 -2.65 15.16 -5.63
N PHE A 70 -3.06 16.32 -5.16
CA PHE A 70 -3.92 17.22 -5.92
C PHE A 70 -3.52 18.67 -5.66
N THR A 71 -3.96 19.58 -6.53
CA THR A 71 -3.77 21.01 -6.33
C THR A 71 -4.88 21.56 -5.44
N ASP A 72 -4.52 22.06 -4.26
CA ASP A 72 -5.49 22.68 -3.36
C ASP A 72 -6.02 23.97 -4.00
N PRO A 73 -7.35 24.12 -4.19
CA PRO A 73 -7.92 25.24 -4.91
C PRO A 73 -7.79 26.59 -4.19
N VAL A 74 -7.48 26.57 -2.88
CA VAL A 74 -7.33 27.78 -2.07
C VAL A 74 -5.88 28.28 -2.13
N THR A 75 -4.91 27.36 -1.95
CA THR A 75 -3.48 27.71 -1.88
C THR A 75 -2.77 27.63 -3.22
N ASN A 76 -3.38 26.96 -4.21
CA ASN A 76 -2.79 26.64 -5.51
C ASN A 76 -1.47 25.84 -5.40
N GLN A 77 -1.34 25.04 -4.35
CA GLN A 77 -0.18 24.19 -4.09
C GLN A 77 -0.54 22.71 -4.16
N SER A 78 0.41 21.88 -4.57
CA SER A 78 0.29 20.43 -4.45
C SER A 78 0.19 20.02 -2.99
N THR A 79 -0.79 19.22 -2.66
CA THR A 79 -1.06 18.77 -1.29
C THR A 79 -1.55 17.33 -1.23
N ILE A 80 -1.41 16.73 -0.07
CA ILE A 80 -2.04 15.47 0.33
C ILE A 80 -2.77 15.73 1.65
N LYS A 81 -4.03 15.31 1.72
CA LYS A 81 -4.84 15.41 2.95
C LYS A 81 -5.02 14.04 3.57
N VAL A 82 -5.00 13.98 4.90
CA VAL A 82 -5.37 12.79 5.66
C VAL A 82 -6.86 12.84 5.98
N SER A 83 -7.55 11.77 5.67
CA SER A 83 -8.96 11.57 6.04
C SER A 83 -9.09 10.47 7.08
N ARG A 84 -9.99 10.65 8.05
CA ARG A 84 -10.44 9.63 8.98
C ARG A 84 -11.90 9.30 8.72
N VAL A 85 -12.22 8.02 8.62
CA VAL A 85 -13.58 7.53 8.45
C VAL A 85 -13.94 6.63 9.62
N ASN A 86 -15.01 6.95 10.35
CA ASN A 86 -15.61 6.00 11.30
C ASN A 86 -16.49 5.04 10.49
N VAL A 87 -16.04 3.79 10.36
CA VAL A 87 -16.67 2.80 9.48
C VAL A 87 -17.88 2.11 10.09
N SER A 88 -18.19 2.36 11.35
CA SER A 88 -19.43 1.95 12.03
C SER A 88 -20.50 3.05 12.08
N ALA A 89 -20.18 4.28 11.68
CA ALA A 89 -21.15 5.36 11.64
C ALA A 89 -22.20 5.17 10.53
N HIS A 90 -23.41 5.64 10.77
CA HIS A 90 -24.49 5.62 9.78
C HIS A 90 -25.19 7.00 9.73
N PRO A 91 -25.05 7.78 8.66
CA PRO A 91 -24.26 7.49 7.47
C PRO A 91 -22.74 7.51 7.74
N VAL A 92 -21.98 6.78 6.94
CA VAL A 92 -20.51 6.85 6.97
C VAL A 92 -20.07 8.23 6.48
N THR A 93 -19.15 8.86 7.23
CA THR A 93 -18.63 10.20 6.89
C THR A 93 -17.13 10.23 7.07
N ALA A 94 -16.43 11.01 6.24
CA ALA A 94 -15.02 11.32 6.40
C ALA A 94 -14.83 12.69 7.07
N GLU A 95 -13.85 12.77 7.96
CA GLU A 95 -13.30 14.04 8.46
C GLU A 95 -11.87 14.23 7.92
N ILE A 96 -11.51 15.45 7.55
CA ILE A 96 -10.13 15.79 7.21
C ILE A 96 -9.38 16.08 8.50
N ILE A 97 -8.25 15.41 8.66
CA ILE A 97 -7.37 15.56 9.83
C ILE A 97 -6.28 16.58 9.50
N ASN A 98 -6.15 17.59 10.36
CA ASN A 98 -5.01 18.48 10.31
C ASN A 98 -3.78 17.75 10.89
N THR A 99 -2.76 17.57 10.08
CA THR A 99 -1.49 16.98 10.47
C THR A 99 -0.33 17.87 10.06
N THR A 100 0.78 17.78 10.78
CA THR A 100 2.04 18.45 10.43
C THR A 100 2.97 17.58 9.60
N ILE A 101 2.52 16.38 9.19
CA ILE A 101 3.29 15.48 8.35
C ILE A 101 3.30 16.01 6.91
N PRO A 102 4.46 16.34 6.34
CA PRO A 102 4.52 16.91 4.99
C PRO A 102 4.28 15.81 3.94
N MET A 103 3.22 15.95 3.15
CA MET A 103 2.83 15.02 2.08
C MET A 103 2.77 13.56 2.57
N PRO A 104 1.90 13.22 3.55
CA PRO A 104 1.77 11.86 4.08
C PRO A 104 1.31 10.89 2.98
N ASN A 105 1.93 9.70 2.89
CA ASN A 105 1.61 8.70 1.88
C ASN A 105 1.15 7.40 2.54
N GLY A 106 1.99 6.36 2.56
CA GLY A 106 1.69 5.09 3.22
C GLY A 106 1.74 5.16 4.74
N GLY A 107 1.21 4.15 5.39
CA GLY A 107 1.21 4.08 6.85
C GLY A 107 0.78 2.72 7.38
N VAL A 108 1.06 2.50 8.66
CA VAL A 108 0.75 1.27 9.37
C VAL A 108 0.37 1.54 10.83
N ASN A 109 -0.41 0.63 11.42
CA ASN A 109 -0.70 0.65 12.85
C ASN A 109 0.59 0.59 13.67
N HIS A 110 0.75 1.47 14.66
CA HIS A 110 1.87 1.41 15.59
C HIS A 110 1.48 2.00 16.94
N GLY A 111 1.54 1.17 17.99
CA GLY A 111 1.00 1.52 19.30
C GLY A 111 -0.48 1.90 19.23
N ASP A 112 -0.86 2.99 19.89
CA ASP A 112 -2.24 3.52 19.87
C ASP A 112 -2.49 4.45 18.66
N GLY A 113 -1.58 4.51 17.70
CA GLY A 113 -1.64 5.43 16.59
C GLY A 113 -1.14 4.85 15.27
N ILE A 114 -0.54 5.70 14.48
CA ILE A 114 -0.15 5.39 13.10
C ILE A 114 1.28 5.86 12.87
N LEU A 115 2.10 4.96 12.33
CA LEU A 115 3.39 5.29 11.74
C LEU A 115 3.18 5.64 10.27
N TRP A 116 3.53 6.86 9.90
CA TRP A 116 3.36 7.43 8.56
C TRP A 116 4.66 7.53 7.80
N ALA A 117 4.63 7.23 6.53
CA ALA A 117 5.65 7.62 5.55
C ALA A 117 5.31 9.02 5.00
N GLY A 118 6.01 10.05 5.48
CA GLY A 118 5.90 11.42 4.97
C GLY A 118 6.88 11.65 3.83
N GLN A 119 6.38 12.05 2.67
CA GLN A 119 7.23 12.26 1.49
C GLN A 119 8.09 13.51 1.59
N GLY A 120 7.65 14.52 2.36
CA GLY A 120 8.28 15.83 2.41
C GLY A 120 7.87 16.75 1.27
N THR A 121 8.36 17.99 1.30
CA THR A 121 8.16 19.01 0.25
C THR A 121 9.52 19.55 -0.21
N LEU A 122 9.54 20.57 -1.06
CA LEU A 122 10.77 21.30 -1.42
C LEU A 122 11.41 21.94 -0.19
N ASN A 123 10.64 22.29 0.83
CA ASN A 123 11.09 23.06 2.00
C ASN A 123 11.01 22.26 3.30
N GLU A 124 10.34 21.12 3.33
CA GLU A 124 10.11 20.30 4.53
C GLU A 124 10.68 18.90 4.34
N THR A 125 11.32 18.40 5.38
CA THR A 125 11.94 17.07 5.38
C THR A 125 10.87 15.98 5.39
N GLY A 126 10.98 15.02 4.47
CA GLY A 126 10.25 13.76 4.55
C GLY A 126 10.88 12.81 5.57
N GLY A 127 10.15 11.76 5.95
CA GLY A 127 10.64 10.78 6.92
C GLY A 127 9.53 9.89 7.47
N LEU A 128 9.85 9.13 8.51
CA LEU A 128 8.86 8.40 9.28
C LEU A 128 8.35 9.24 10.44
N PHE A 129 7.03 9.33 10.56
CA PHE A 129 6.36 10.11 11.60
C PHE A 129 5.45 9.21 12.42
N GLN A 130 5.54 9.27 13.74
CA GLN A 130 4.54 8.72 14.64
C GLN A 130 3.43 9.75 14.83
N MET A 131 2.18 9.36 14.60
CA MET A 131 1.00 10.19 14.84
C MET A 131 0.05 9.52 15.83
N SER A 132 -0.51 10.29 16.77
CA SER A 132 -1.57 9.80 17.66
C SER A 132 -2.81 9.38 16.86
N GLY A 133 -3.43 8.25 17.22
CA GLY A 133 -4.71 7.79 16.64
C GLY A 133 -5.94 8.58 17.10
N THR A 134 -5.75 9.54 18.04
CA THR A 134 -6.82 10.37 18.61
C THR A 134 -6.47 11.85 18.53
N ALA A 135 -7.51 12.69 18.45
CA ALA A 135 -7.32 14.14 18.47
C ALA A 135 -6.52 14.60 19.71
N PRO A 136 -5.64 15.58 19.55
CA PRO A 136 -5.43 16.46 18.39
C PRO A 136 -4.49 15.91 17.29
N TYR A 137 -4.27 14.61 17.18
CA TYR A 137 -3.47 13.93 16.12
C TYR A 137 -2.03 14.44 16.05
N GLN A 138 -1.41 14.65 17.21
CA GLN A 138 -0.03 15.10 17.29
C GLN A 138 0.90 14.13 16.56
N SER A 139 1.88 14.66 15.83
CA SER A 139 2.86 13.86 15.12
C SER A 139 4.28 14.28 15.47
N GLU A 140 5.19 13.30 15.46
CA GLU A 140 6.61 13.44 15.74
C GLU A 140 7.43 12.78 14.63
N LEU A 141 8.48 13.48 14.14
CA LEU A 141 9.44 12.91 13.21
C LEU A 141 10.40 11.97 13.94
N LEU A 142 10.42 10.71 13.55
CA LEU A 142 11.31 9.70 14.14
C LEU A 142 12.66 9.61 13.40
N ILE A 143 12.61 9.67 12.07
CA ILE A 143 13.80 9.68 11.21
C ILE A 143 13.50 10.41 9.90
N GLY A 144 14.37 11.33 9.47
CA GLY A 144 14.20 12.15 8.25
C GLY A 144 15.34 12.05 7.24
N ASN A 145 16.39 11.27 7.51
CA ASN A 145 17.52 11.18 6.61
C ASN A 145 18.34 9.89 6.81
N TYR A 146 19.14 9.55 5.79
CA TYR A 146 20.14 8.50 5.82
C TYR A 146 21.52 9.12 5.93
N TYR A 147 22.08 9.18 7.15
CA TYR A 147 23.39 9.77 7.45
C TYR A 147 23.60 11.16 6.81
N GLY A 148 22.63 12.08 7.03
CA GLY A 148 22.67 13.47 6.54
C GLY A 148 22.15 13.65 5.10
N ARG A 149 21.87 12.59 4.35
CA ARG A 149 21.18 12.65 3.05
C ARG A 149 19.70 12.50 3.24
N GLN A 150 18.90 13.46 2.83
CA GLN A 150 17.45 13.38 2.89
C GLN A 150 16.94 12.18 2.10
N PHE A 151 15.91 11.49 2.60
CA PHE A 151 15.15 10.52 1.84
C PHE A 151 14.51 11.16 0.61
N ASN A 152 14.25 10.37 -0.43
CA ASN A 152 13.70 10.87 -1.68
C ASN A 152 12.22 11.29 -1.51
N SER A 153 11.35 10.32 -1.32
CA SER A 153 9.92 10.50 -0.98
C SER A 153 9.37 9.18 -0.46
N LEU A 154 9.41 8.97 0.88
CA LEU A 154 8.99 7.72 1.47
C LEU A 154 7.57 7.35 1.02
N ASN A 155 7.40 6.07 0.62
CA ASN A 155 6.13 5.63 0.08
C ASN A 155 5.34 4.79 1.09
N ASP A 156 5.81 3.62 1.49
CA ASP A 156 5.10 2.74 2.41
C ASP A 156 6.01 2.24 3.54
N VAL A 157 5.40 1.73 4.62
CA VAL A 157 6.10 1.30 5.83
C VAL A 157 5.39 0.13 6.50
N VAL A 158 6.17 -0.80 7.05
CA VAL A 158 5.70 -1.91 7.88
C VAL A 158 6.54 -2.02 9.14
N VAL A 159 5.91 -2.45 10.24
CA VAL A 159 6.57 -2.70 11.53
C VAL A 159 6.81 -4.19 11.69
N ALA A 160 8.05 -4.58 11.98
CA ALA A 160 8.39 -5.95 12.32
C ALA A 160 8.16 -6.23 13.81
N SER A 161 8.02 -7.51 14.19
CA SER A 161 7.79 -7.92 15.57
C SER A 161 8.94 -7.56 16.54
N ASP A 162 10.14 -7.31 16.00
CA ASP A 162 11.29 -6.79 16.78
C ASP A 162 11.20 -5.28 17.07
N GLY A 163 10.14 -4.62 16.60
CA GLY A 163 9.91 -3.19 16.73
C GLY A 163 10.62 -2.33 15.69
N SER A 164 11.33 -2.91 14.75
CA SER A 164 11.97 -2.15 13.67
C SER A 164 10.97 -1.77 12.57
N PHE A 165 11.25 -0.66 11.90
CA PHE A 165 10.44 -0.12 10.81
C PHE A 165 11.14 -0.37 9.47
N TRP A 166 10.41 -0.95 8.51
CA TRP A 166 10.91 -1.25 7.18
C TRP A 166 10.10 -0.43 6.18
N PHE A 167 10.78 0.33 5.32
CA PHE A 167 10.10 1.32 4.47
C PHE A 167 10.76 1.47 3.11
N THR A 168 9.97 1.91 2.15
CA THR A 168 10.36 2.12 0.76
C THR A 168 10.59 3.60 0.47
N ASP A 169 11.60 3.91 -0.37
CA ASP A 169 11.99 5.28 -0.69
C ASP A 169 12.17 5.47 -2.21
N PRO A 170 11.08 5.51 -2.99
CA PRO A 170 11.12 5.83 -4.41
C PRO A 170 11.25 7.33 -4.67
N ILE A 171 11.39 7.69 -5.95
CA ILE A 171 11.57 9.08 -6.40
C ILE A 171 10.27 9.75 -6.88
N TYR A 172 9.10 9.27 -6.44
CA TYR A 172 7.82 9.81 -6.92
C TYR A 172 7.66 11.31 -6.67
N GLY A 173 8.00 11.78 -5.47
CA GLY A 173 7.87 13.20 -5.14
C GLY A 173 8.69 14.13 -6.03
N TRP A 174 9.86 13.69 -6.51
CA TRP A 174 10.64 14.43 -7.49
C TRP A 174 9.97 14.41 -8.87
N LYS A 175 9.48 13.27 -9.31
CA LYS A 175 8.78 13.14 -10.59
C LYS A 175 7.49 13.96 -10.65
N GLN A 176 6.83 14.09 -9.53
CA GLN A 176 5.61 14.90 -9.35
C GLN A 176 5.90 16.38 -9.03
N GLY A 177 7.17 16.77 -8.91
CA GLY A 177 7.62 18.15 -8.81
C GLY A 177 7.57 18.78 -7.41
N PHE A 178 7.19 18.06 -6.36
CA PHE A 178 7.13 18.59 -5.00
C PHE A 178 8.33 18.23 -4.11
N ARG A 179 9.29 17.43 -4.62
CA ARG A 179 10.56 17.10 -3.95
C ARG A 179 11.78 17.58 -4.76
N PRO A 180 12.89 17.89 -4.10
CA PRO A 180 14.13 18.18 -4.79
C PRO A 180 14.67 16.95 -5.53
N GLN A 181 15.64 17.17 -6.42
CA GLN A 181 16.32 16.08 -7.12
C GLN A 181 16.89 15.05 -6.11
N PRO A 182 16.68 13.75 -6.33
CA PRO A 182 17.14 12.68 -5.47
C PRO A 182 18.66 12.68 -5.26
N LYS A 183 19.06 12.31 -4.04
CA LYS A 183 20.48 12.09 -3.69
C LYS A 183 20.74 10.66 -3.20
N LEU A 184 19.70 9.83 -3.19
CA LEU A 184 19.74 8.42 -2.84
C LEU A 184 19.13 7.61 -3.99
N PRO A 185 19.57 6.37 -4.24
CA PRO A 185 18.88 5.45 -5.14
C PRO A 185 17.49 5.09 -4.62
N ASN A 186 16.66 4.50 -5.46
CA ASN A 186 15.40 3.86 -5.04
C ASN A 186 15.73 2.62 -4.18
N GLN A 187 15.51 2.70 -2.88
CA GLN A 187 15.96 1.70 -1.92
C GLN A 187 14.88 1.37 -0.90
N VAL A 188 15.12 0.27 -0.19
CA VAL A 188 14.35 -0.14 0.99
C VAL A 188 15.25 -0.05 2.20
N TYR A 189 14.74 0.52 3.27
CA TYR A 189 15.45 0.77 4.51
C TYR A 189 14.83 0.01 5.67
N ARG A 190 15.66 -0.29 6.67
CA ARG A 190 15.26 -0.69 8.03
C ARG A 190 15.75 0.35 9.01
N TYR A 191 14.88 0.82 9.88
CA TYR A 191 15.21 1.67 11.01
C TYR A 191 14.87 0.96 12.31
N ASP A 192 15.82 0.94 13.24
CA ASP A 192 15.65 0.41 14.57
C ASP A 192 15.49 1.58 15.55
N PRO A 193 14.28 1.82 16.10
CA PRO A 193 14.06 2.97 16.97
C PRO A 193 14.77 2.85 18.33
N ALA A 194 15.11 1.64 18.78
CA ALA A 194 15.80 1.41 20.04
C ALA A 194 17.28 1.82 19.98
N THR A 195 17.93 1.51 18.86
CA THR A 195 19.36 1.84 18.63
C THR A 195 19.57 3.09 17.79
N LYS A 196 18.49 3.54 17.11
CA LYS A 196 18.49 4.61 16.11
C LYS A 196 19.35 4.27 14.88
N ASP A 197 19.62 2.99 14.64
CA ASP A 197 20.35 2.52 13.48
C ASP A 197 19.46 2.50 12.24
N VAL A 198 19.99 3.00 11.12
CA VAL A 198 19.33 2.97 9.83
C VAL A 198 20.19 2.25 8.81
N ARG A 199 19.63 1.28 8.11
CA ARG A 199 20.34 0.48 7.11
C ARG A 199 19.57 0.42 5.81
N VAL A 200 20.29 0.42 4.69
CA VAL A 200 19.75 -0.08 3.42
C VAL A 200 19.68 -1.60 3.51
N VAL A 201 18.52 -2.17 3.24
CA VAL A 201 18.29 -3.62 3.32
C VAL A 201 18.02 -4.24 1.95
N ALA A 202 17.60 -3.44 0.97
CA ALA A 202 17.50 -3.85 -0.44
C ALA A 202 17.60 -2.66 -1.38
N ASP A 203 18.10 -2.92 -2.59
CA ASP A 203 18.25 -1.94 -3.68
C ASP A 203 17.93 -2.58 -5.05
N GLY A 204 18.23 -1.86 -6.14
CA GLY A 204 18.01 -2.35 -7.49
C GLY A 204 16.54 -2.40 -7.89
N PHE A 205 15.71 -1.56 -7.31
CA PHE A 205 14.31 -1.33 -7.71
C PHE A 205 14.21 -0.17 -8.70
N GLY A 206 13.21 -0.26 -9.56
CA GLY A 206 12.82 0.90 -10.35
C GLY A 206 12.07 1.93 -9.51
N ARG A 207 11.00 1.51 -8.80
CA ARG A 207 10.23 2.31 -7.82
C ARG A 207 9.62 1.40 -6.76
N PRO A 208 10.32 1.09 -5.66
CA PRO A 208 9.75 0.28 -4.59
C PRO A 208 8.58 1.04 -3.96
N ASN A 209 7.43 0.36 -3.81
CA ASN A 209 6.18 0.97 -3.37
C ASN A 209 5.67 0.23 -2.12
N GLY A 210 4.64 -0.59 -2.21
CA GLY A 210 4.10 -1.33 -1.08
C GLY A 210 5.08 -2.33 -0.48
N ILE A 211 4.99 -2.53 0.84
CA ILE A 211 5.84 -3.45 1.60
C ILE A 211 5.03 -4.18 2.65
N SER A 212 5.20 -5.51 2.77
CA SER A 212 4.49 -6.33 3.76
C SER A 212 5.24 -7.60 4.10
N PHE A 213 5.22 -8.00 5.38
CA PHE A 213 5.73 -9.29 5.82
C PHE A 213 4.68 -10.40 5.64
N ALA A 214 5.16 -11.63 5.42
CA ALA A 214 4.38 -12.83 5.69
C ALA A 214 4.08 -12.96 7.21
N PRO A 215 3.06 -13.75 7.62
CA PRO A 215 2.67 -13.87 9.04
C PRO A 215 3.80 -14.34 9.97
N ASP A 216 4.73 -15.13 9.47
CA ASP A 216 5.87 -15.65 10.22
C ASP A 216 7.13 -14.77 10.12
N GLU A 217 7.03 -13.63 9.44
CA GLU A 217 8.10 -12.67 9.15
C GLU A 217 9.35 -13.27 8.47
N LYS A 218 9.25 -14.48 7.92
CA LYS A 218 10.36 -15.10 7.18
C LYS A 218 10.43 -14.70 5.73
N THR A 219 9.36 -14.08 5.22
CA THR A 219 9.29 -13.53 3.86
C THR A 219 8.84 -12.07 3.92
N LEU A 220 9.52 -11.21 3.18
CA LEU A 220 9.11 -9.83 2.94
C LEU A 220 8.74 -9.67 1.48
N TYR A 221 7.58 -9.08 1.22
CA TYR A 221 7.10 -8.74 -0.13
C TYR A 221 7.27 -7.24 -0.36
N ILE A 222 7.75 -6.89 -1.56
CA ILE A 222 7.92 -5.50 -1.99
C ILE A 222 7.40 -5.38 -3.42
N THR A 223 6.53 -4.42 -3.67
CA THR A 223 6.08 -4.10 -5.02
C THR A 223 7.07 -3.16 -5.70
N ASP A 224 7.32 -3.36 -6.98
CA ASP A 224 8.09 -2.45 -7.84
C ASP A 224 7.18 -1.94 -8.95
N THR A 225 6.90 -0.66 -8.91
CA THR A 225 5.94 0.04 -9.78
C THR A 225 6.64 0.88 -10.85
N ALA A 226 7.82 0.46 -11.29
CA ALA A 226 8.65 1.22 -12.22
C ALA A 226 7.99 1.48 -13.57
N GLU A 227 7.04 0.64 -14.00
CA GLU A 227 6.22 0.86 -15.20
C GLU A 227 5.53 2.24 -15.16
N THR A 228 5.08 2.69 -13.99
CA THR A 228 4.48 4.03 -13.81
C THR A 228 5.54 5.03 -13.39
N VAL A 229 5.81 6.04 -14.23
CA VAL A 229 6.89 7.01 -13.98
C VAL A 229 6.57 8.00 -12.85
N GLY A 230 5.28 8.24 -12.57
CA GLY A 230 4.80 9.17 -11.55
C GLY A 230 4.44 10.55 -12.09
N ASP A 231 4.76 10.86 -13.33
CA ASP A 231 4.39 12.08 -14.06
C ASP A 231 3.22 11.87 -15.03
N GLY A 232 2.53 10.73 -14.90
CA GLY A 232 1.45 10.30 -15.79
C GLY A 232 1.90 9.47 -16.97
N SER A 233 3.22 9.32 -17.22
CA SER A 233 3.74 8.46 -18.27
C SER A 233 3.91 7.02 -17.80
N VAL A 234 3.88 6.08 -18.75
CA VAL A 234 4.00 4.65 -18.53
C VAL A 234 5.11 4.10 -19.42
N ASP A 235 5.96 3.24 -18.89
CA ASP A 235 6.97 2.48 -19.60
C ASP A 235 6.78 0.98 -19.33
N MET A 236 6.05 0.30 -20.19
CA MET A 236 5.72 -1.13 -20.05
C MET A 236 6.92 -2.08 -20.12
N LEU A 237 8.13 -1.59 -20.37
CA LEU A 237 9.36 -2.38 -20.31
C LEU A 237 10.01 -2.36 -18.93
N GLN A 238 9.48 -1.54 -18.02
CA GLN A 238 9.92 -1.47 -16.63
C GLN A 238 9.11 -2.44 -15.73
N PRO A 239 9.64 -2.76 -14.54
CA PRO A 239 8.96 -3.64 -13.59
C PRO A 239 7.56 -3.16 -13.20
N ALA A 240 6.61 -4.11 -13.22
CA ALA A 240 5.30 -4.07 -12.58
C ALA A 240 5.17 -5.35 -11.75
N THR A 241 5.98 -5.50 -10.71
CA THR A 241 6.33 -6.81 -10.15
C THR A 241 6.26 -6.81 -8.63
N ILE A 242 5.71 -7.88 -8.07
CA ILE A 242 5.87 -8.19 -6.64
C ILE A 242 7.13 -9.05 -6.49
N TYR A 243 8.09 -8.58 -5.71
CA TYR A 243 9.26 -9.35 -5.32
C TYR A 243 9.07 -9.94 -3.93
N ALA A 244 9.56 -11.16 -3.72
CA ALA A 244 9.68 -11.78 -2.41
C ALA A 244 11.16 -11.92 -2.04
N PHE A 245 11.45 -11.76 -0.75
CA PHE A 245 12.76 -11.92 -0.15
C PHE A 245 12.66 -12.82 1.05
N ASP A 246 13.68 -13.65 1.29
CA ASP A 246 13.81 -14.35 2.57
C ASP A 246 14.45 -13.39 3.60
N VAL A 247 13.89 -13.36 4.79
CA VAL A 247 14.46 -12.62 5.94
C VAL A 247 15.38 -13.54 6.71
N ALA A 248 16.68 -13.38 6.52
CA ALA A 248 17.71 -14.20 7.16
C ALA A 248 18.42 -13.42 8.26
N THR A 249 18.69 -14.06 9.40
CA THR A 249 19.53 -13.47 10.45
C THR A 249 21.00 -13.82 10.20
N ILE A 250 21.83 -12.80 9.94
CA ILE A 250 23.27 -12.95 9.70
C ILE A 250 24.00 -12.06 10.71
N HIS A 251 24.87 -12.66 11.51
CA HIS A 251 25.58 -11.95 12.60
C HIS A 251 24.67 -11.17 13.54
N GLY A 252 23.48 -11.74 13.83
CA GLY A 252 22.49 -11.13 14.73
C GLY A 252 21.67 -9.98 14.11
N GLN A 253 21.80 -9.75 12.81
CA GLN A 253 21.05 -8.70 12.10
C GLN A 253 20.19 -9.29 10.98
N PRO A 254 18.98 -8.74 10.71
CA PRO A 254 18.17 -9.18 9.60
C PRO A 254 18.75 -8.70 8.27
N PHE A 255 18.75 -9.60 7.28
CA PHE A 255 19.13 -9.37 5.89
C PHE A 255 18.05 -9.89 4.97
N LEU A 256 17.81 -9.16 3.88
CA LEU A 256 17.00 -9.65 2.77
C LEU A 256 17.88 -10.44 1.81
N THR A 257 17.53 -11.70 1.60
CA THR A 257 18.25 -12.63 0.73
C THR A 257 17.30 -13.26 -0.29
N ASN A 258 17.83 -13.96 -1.26
CA ASN A 258 17.05 -14.74 -2.23
C ASN A 258 15.92 -13.94 -2.88
N ARG A 259 16.23 -12.72 -3.40
CA ARG A 259 15.27 -11.92 -4.20
C ARG A 259 14.74 -12.77 -5.34
N ARG A 260 13.43 -12.85 -5.44
CA ARG A 260 12.75 -13.59 -6.52
C ARG A 260 11.48 -12.86 -6.94
N VAL A 261 11.11 -13.00 -8.20
CA VAL A 261 9.79 -12.61 -8.68
C VAL A 261 8.76 -13.49 -7.99
N PHE A 262 7.79 -12.87 -7.31
CA PHE A 262 6.68 -13.59 -6.70
C PHE A 262 5.46 -13.62 -7.63
N ALA A 263 5.05 -12.46 -8.13
CA ALA A 263 3.92 -12.32 -9.03
C ALA A 263 4.03 -11.03 -9.87
N MET A 264 3.22 -10.98 -10.90
CA MET A 264 2.97 -9.79 -11.71
C MET A 264 1.46 -9.72 -11.99
N PRO A 265 0.80 -8.55 -11.84
CA PRO A 265 -0.59 -8.38 -12.23
C PRO A 265 -0.78 -8.61 -13.73
N GLY A 266 -2.02 -8.95 -14.12
CA GLY A 266 -2.35 -9.10 -15.55
C GLY A 266 -2.51 -7.77 -16.28
N ASP A 267 -2.72 -6.66 -15.54
CA ASP A 267 -2.84 -5.30 -16.07
C ASP A 267 -2.40 -4.29 -15.00
N GLY A 268 -1.63 -3.28 -15.41
CA GLY A 268 -1.08 -2.23 -14.56
C GLY A 268 -0.05 -2.73 -13.54
N ILE A 269 0.18 -1.93 -12.54
CA ILE A 269 1.17 -2.15 -11.49
C ILE A 269 0.53 -2.78 -10.24
N PRO A 270 1.30 -3.53 -9.41
CA PRO A 270 0.91 -3.86 -8.05
C PRO A 270 1.33 -2.71 -7.13
N ASP A 271 0.40 -1.99 -6.54
CA ASP A 271 0.65 -0.81 -5.71
C ASP A 271 0.79 -1.18 -4.22
N GLY A 272 -0.13 -0.81 -3.35
CA GLY A 272 -0.12 -1.24 -1.97
C GLY A 272 -0.30 -2.76 -1.81
N ILE A 273 0.37 -3.36 -0.84
CA ILE A 273 0.42 -4.82 -0.64
C ILE A 273 0.14 -5.16 0.82
N LYS A 274 -0.63 -6.21 1.06
CA LYS A 274 -0.87 -6.76 2.40
C LYS A 274 -0.99 -8.28 2.34
N VAL A 275 -0.75 -8.92 3.48
CA VAL A 275 -0.79 -10.39 3.62
C VAL A 275 -1.84 -10.75 4.68
N ASP A 276 -2.60 -11.82 4.46
CA ASP A 276 -3.51 -12.35 5.47
C ASP A 276 -2.81 -13.36 6.40
N GLN A 277 -3.51 -13.78 7.45
CA GLN A 277 -2.98 -14.74 8.45
C GLN A 277 -2.72 -16.13 7.87
N GLU A 278 -3.28 -16.48 6.71
CA GLU A 278 -3.00 -17.74 5.99
C GLU A 278 -1.82 -17.61 5.02
N GLY A 279 -1.22 -16.41 4.89
CA GLY A 279 -0.09 -16.12 4.01
C GLY A 279 -0.50 -15.78 2.58
N ASN A 280 -1.79 -15.60 2.28
CA ASN A 280 -2.20 -15.12 0.96
C ASN A 280 -1.81 -13.65 0.80
N VAL A 281 -1.31 -13.32 -0.38
CA VAL A 281 -0.80 -11.99 -0.72
C VAL A 281 -1.83 -11.24 -1.54
N TYR A 282 -2.14 -10.04 -1.11
CA TYR A 282 -3.11 -9.14 -1.76
C TYR A 282 -2.36 -7.90 -2.24
N ALA A 283 -2.65 -7.44 -3.46
CA ALA A 283 -2.13 -6.17 -3.95
C ALA A 283 -3.23 -5.35 -4.64
N GLY A 284 -3.17 -4.04 -4.43
CA GLY A 284 -3.94 -3.07 -5.19
C GLY A 284 -3.43 -3.02 -6.63
N CYS A 285 -4.33 -3.13 -7.60
CA CYS A 285 -4.00 -3.18 -9.01
C CYS A 285 -5.00 -2.36 -9.82
N LYS A 286 -4.71 -2.16 -11.11
CA LYS A 286 -5.54 -1.38 -12.03
C LYS A 286 -6.98 -1.90 -12.20
N ASP A 287 -7.23 -3.16 -11.90
CA ASP A 287 -8.56 -3.79 -11.99
C ASP A 287 -9.20 -4.07 -10.61
N GLY A 288 -8.56 -3.68 -9.52
CA GLY A 288 -8.99 -3.89 -8.14
C GLY A 288 -7.96 -4.61 -7.28
N VAL A 289 -8.38 -5.40 -6.29
CA VAL A 289 -7.47 -6.17 -5.44
C VAL A 289 -7.24 -7.55 -6.05
N ASN A 290 -6.00 -7.85 -6.41
CA ASN A 290 -5.58 -9.17 -6.88
C ASN A 290 -5.06 -9.99 -5.71
N VAL A 291 -5.38 -11.29 -5.66
CA VAL A 291 -5.08 -12.19 -4.53
C VAL A 291 -4.32 -13.41 -5.02
N TRP A 292 -3.13 -13.65 -4.44
CA TRP A 292 -2.30 -14.81 -4.71
C TRP A 292 -2.13 -15.67 -3.46
N SER A 293 -1.99 -16.99 -3.66
CA SER A 293 -1.58 -17.87 -2.57
C SER A 293 -0.15 -17.52 -2.11
N ALA A 294 0.27 -18.01 -0.95
CA ALA A 294 1.65 -17.89 -0.46
C ALA A 294 2.70 -18.44 -1.46
N GLY A 295 2.30 -19.31 -2.37
CA GLY A 295 3.14 -19.85 -3.45
C GLY A 295 3.11 -19.05 -4.77
N GLY A 296 2.45 -17.89 -4.82
CA GLY A 296 2.40 -17.02 -6.00
C GLY A 296 1.36 -17.43 -7.06
N VAL A 297 0.45 -18.36 -6.75
CA VAL A 297 -0.65 -18.74 -7.67
C VAL A 297 -1.78 -17.73 -7.53
N LEU A 298 -2.22 -17.10 -8.62
CA LEU A 298 -3.37 -16.21 -8.63
C LEU A 298 -4.63 -16.99 -8.23
N LEU A 299 -5.22 -16.60 -7.10
CA LEU A 299 -6.43 -17.19 -6.56
C LEU A 299 -7.68 -16.52 -7.12
N GLY A 300 -7.71 -15.21 -7.14
CA GLY A 300 -8.86 -14.46 -7.59
C GLY A 300 -8.64 -12.95 -7.54
N LYS A 301 -9.71 -12.22 -7.87
CA LYS A 301 -9.71 -10.75 -7.88
C LYS A 301 -11.01 -10.22 -7.29
N ILE A 302 -10.90 -9.13 -6.52
CA ILE A 302 -12.01 -8.28 -6.14
C ILE A 302 -11.98 -7.11 -7.11
N LEU A 303 -12.90 -7.10 -8.08
CA LEU A 303 -12.92 -6.14 -9.16
C LEU A 303 -13.51 -4.82 -8.69
N VAL A 304 -12.77 -3.75 -8.88
CA VAL A 304 -13.19 -2.37 -8.66
C VAL A 304 -12.93 -1.60 -9.93
N GLN A 305 -13.96 -0.95 -10.46
CA GLN A 305 -13.79 -0.12 -11.66
C GLN A 305 -12.73 0.96 -11.36
N ASP A 306 -11.84 1.20 -12.32
CA ASP A 306 -10.70 2.14 -12.23
C ASP A 306 -9.61 1.73 -11.23
N GLY A 307 -9.71 0.53 -10.64
CA GLY A 307 -8.68 -0.07 -9.82
C GLY A 307 -8.64 0.40 -8.37
N THR A 308 -7.54 0.10 -7.72
CA THR A 308 -7.24 0.57 -6.35
C THR A 308 -5.74 0.66 -6.13
N ALA A 309 -5.29 1.73 -5.47
CA ALA A 309 -3.90 1.84 -5.05
C ALA A 309 -3.66 1.04 -3.75
N ASN A 310 -4.54 1.16 -2.76
CA ASN A 310 -4.34 0.51 -1.46
C ASN A 310 -5.66 0.06 -0.83
N PHE A 311 -5.59 -0.76 0.22
CA PHE A 311 -6.73 -1.31 0.95
C PHE A 311 -6.33 -1.68 2.38
N ALA A 312 -7.30 -1.87 3.27
CA ALA A 312 -7.10 -2.33 4.64
C ALA A 312 -7.98 -3.52 4.96
N PHE A 313 -7.45 -4.48 5.72
CA PHE A 313 -8.29 -5.44 6.42
C PHE A 313 -8.97 -4.77 7.61
N GLY A 314 -10.26 -5.05 7.78
CA GLY A 314 -11.05 -4.68 8.93
C GLY A 314 -11.46 -5.90 9.75
N ARG A 315 -12.33 -5.72 10.74
CA ARG A 315 -12.87 -6.81 11.55
C ARG A 315 -13.83 -7.69 10.76
N ASN A 316 -13.95 -8.95 11.15
CA ASN A 316 -14.96 -9.89 10.65
C ASN A 316 -14.97 -10.07 9.11
N GLY A 317 -13.78 -10.13 8.52
CA GLY A 317 -13.62 -10.31 7.07
C GLY A 317 -13.98 -9.08 6.22
N ARG A 318 -14.17 -7.90 6.81
CA ARG A 318 -14.30 -6.67 6.04
C ARG A 318 -12.96 -6.26 5.46
N MET A 319 -12.99 -5.76 4.24
CA MET A 319 -11.84 -5.13 3.58
C MET A 319 -12.27 -3.76 3.06
N PHE A 320 -11.55 -2.72 3.41
CA PHE A 320 -11.78 -1.36 2.92
C PHE A 320 -10.86 -1.10 1.74
N ILE A 321 -11.43 -0.71 0.59
CA ILE A 321 -10.72 -0.58 -0.68
C ILE A 321 -10.79 0.86 -1.14
N MET A 322 -9.64 1.46 -1.39
CA MET A 322 -9.50 2.85 -1.78
C MET A 322 -9.46 2.99 -3.30
N ASN A 323 -10.29 3.87 -3.83
CA ASN A 323 -10.43 4.09 -5.27
C ASN A 323 -10.55 5.59 -5.53
N GLU A 324 -9.48 6.32 -5.22
CA GLU A 324 -9.37 7.77 -5.42
C GLU A 324 -10.52 8.57 -4.76
N ASN A 325 -11.57 8.80 -5.49
CA ASN A 325 -12.76 9.53 -5.05
C ASN A 325 -13.79 8.65 -4.33
N LYS A 326 -13.52 7.33 -4.19
CA LYS A 326 -14.46 6.37 -3.61
C LYS A 326 -13.78 5.48 -2.59
N LEU A 327 -14.53 5.15 -1.56
CA LEU A 327 -14.18 4.14 -0.57
C LEU A 327 -15.21 3.01 -0.63
N PHE A 328 -14.73 1.80 -0.91
CA PHE A 328 -15.57 0.60 -0.91
C PHE A 328 -15.30 -0.26 0.33
N ALA A 329 -16.29 -1.10 0.69
CA ALA A 329 -16.08 -2.22 1.58
C ALA A 329 -16.41 -3.53 0.87
N ALA A 330 -15.47 -4.47 0.91
CA ALA A 330 -15.75 -5.85 0.55
C ALA A 330 -16.02 -6.66 1.82
N GLN A 331 -17.09 -7.49 1.81
CA GLN A 331 -17.31 -8.50 2.82
C GLN A 331 -16.79 -9.83 2.30
N LEU A 332 -15.78 -10.32 2.95
CA LEU A 332 -15.16 -11.62 2.74
C LEU A 332 -15.58 -12.60 3.84
N ASN A 333 -15.02 -13.81 3.82
CA ASN A 333 -15.20 -14.74 4.92
C ASN A 333 -14.73 -14.10 6.24
N GLN A 334 -15.50 -14.29 7.31
CA GLN A 334 -15.21 -13.71 8.62
C GLN A 334 -13.88 -14.16 9.21
N SER A 335 -13.31 -15.28 8.72
CA SER A 335 -11.99 -15.76 9.12
C SER A 335 -10.83 -15.04 8.44
N VAL A 336 -11.08 -14.20 7.43
CA VAL A 336 -10.03 -13.46 6.74
C VAL A 336 -9.60 -12.27 7.59
N HIS A 337 -8.35 -12.27 8.00
CA HIS A 337 -7.72 -11.23 8.80
C HIS A 337 -6.34 -10.89 8.23
N GLY A 338 -5.98 -9.62 8.22
CA GLY A 338 -4.63 -9.17 7.87
C GLY A 338 -3.61 -9.48 8.98
N THR A 339 -2.33 -9.46 8.64
CA THR A 339 -1.22 -9.64 9.60
C THR A 339 -0.98 -8.43 10.50
N LEU A 340 -1.52 -7.28 10.15
CA LEU A 340 -1.27 -5.98 10.83
C LEU A 340 -2.39 -5.60 11.81
N PHE A 341 -2.95 -6.57 12.52
CA PHE A 341 -3.95 -6.36 13.57
C PHE A 341 -3.37 -6.59 14.95
#